data_31474e735d2fb1eee5665059c558c294
#
_entry.id   31474e735d2fb1eee5665059c558c294
#
_cell.length_a   1.000
_cell.length_b   1.000
_cell.length_c   1.000
_cell.angle_alpha   90.00
_cell.angle_beta   90.00
_cell.angle_gamma   90.00
#
_symmetry.space_group_name_H-M   'P 1'
#
loop_
_entity.id
_entity.type
_entity.pdbx_description
1 polymer ?
#
loop_
_entity_poly.entity_id
_entity_poly.type
_entity_poly.pdbx_seq_one_letter_code
_entity_poly.pdbx_strand_id
1 'polypeptide(L)'
;MELNGRVALVTGGAGGIGGAVVRRLAKAGVSGVVINYRRSAKEAEALALEIERAGVKSMAIQADIQNDGQVKSMIAKIRADFGRLDILVNNAGVTHWVKVSDLEALTDAIWDEILDVNVKGAFRCARAAAKLLEANSGMIVNVSSISGVLSPSTMSSLAYGTAKAALIHLTKGLAVALAPRVRVNCVAPAFTDTPWMSGHYGEKYEQVIEQASAGYPLQRIAIPDEIAGAILGLITGGDFVTGQTLIVDGGLSLS
;
A
#
# COMPACT_ATOMS: atom_id res chain seq x y z
N MET A 1 17.87 -1.57 5.67
CA MET A 1 17.98 -0.08 5.71
C MET A 1 17.81 0.41 7.14
N GLU A 2 18.71 1.25 7.64
CA GLU A 2 18.53 1.98 8.89
C GLU A 2 17.49 3.08 8.73
N LEU A 3 16.61 3.27 9.72
CA LEU A 3 15.47 4.21 9.61
C LEU A 3 15.72 5.60 10.19
N ASN A 4 16.70 5.72 11.09
CA ASN A 4 17.05 7.01 11.65
C ASN A 4 17.45 8.02 10.55
N GLY A 5 16.90 9.22 10.60
CA GLY A 5 17.12 10.25 9.58
C GLY A 5 16.33 10.06 8.29
N ARG A 6 15.50 9.01 8.14
CA ARG A 6 14.74 8.71 6.94
C ARG A 6 13.36 9.36 6.94
N VAL A 7 12.85 9.62 5.74
CA VAL A 7 11.51 10.17 5.49
C VAL A 7 10.70 9.21 4.63
N ALA A 8 9.49 8.92 5.04
CA ALA A 8 8.58 8.01 4.37
C ALA A 8 7.34 8.73 3.83
N LEU A 9 6.86 8.32 2.66
CA LEU A 9 5.55 8.63 2.11
C LEU A 9 4.70 7.37 2.06
N VAL A 10 3.49 7.43 2.63
CA VAL A 10 2.51 6.35 2.55
C VAL A 10 1.27 6.84 1.82
N THR A 11 0.98 6.31 0.63
CA THR A 11 -0.23 6.64 -0.10
C THR A 11 -1.43 5.89 0.49
N GLY A 12 -2.59 6.58 0.60
CA GLY A 12 -3.73 6.02 1.33
C GLY A 12 -3.40 5.76 2.81
N GLY A 13 -2.56 6.62 3.40
CA GLY A 13 -2.01 6.44 4.75
C GLY A 13 -2.97 6.78 5.89
N ALA A 14 -4.18 7.25 5.62
CA ALA A 14 -5.09 7.74 6.65
C ALA A 14 -5.70 6.64 7.56
N GLY A 15 -5.69 5.38 7.13
CA GLY A 15 -6.30 4.28 7.90
C GLY A 15 -5.96 2.89 7.36
N GLY A 16 -6.58 1.86 7.92
CA GLY A 16 -6.34 0.48 7.53
C GLY A 16 -4.86 0.10 7.55
N ILE A 17 -4.41 -0.62 6.52
CA ILE A 17 -3.01 -1.03 6.38
C ILE A 17 -2.09 0.20 6.32
N GLY A 18 -2.47 1.25 5.54
CA GLY A 18 -1.64 2.46 5.42
C GLY A 18 -1.42 3.17 6.74
N GLY A 19 -2.46 3.32 7.57
CA GLY A 19 -2.36 3.92 8.90
C GLY A 19 -1.49 3.09 9.86
N ALA A 20 -1.59 1.76 9.79
CA ALA A 20 -0.72 0.87 10.56
C ALA A 20 0.75 0.99 10.12
N VAL A 21 1.01 1.12 8.81
CA VAL A 21 2.37 1.36 8.28
C VAL A 21 2.93 2.68 8.81
N VAL A 22 2.14 3.76 8.79
CA VAL A 22 2.54 5.07 9.33
C VAL A 22 2.99 4.94 10.80
N ARG A 23 2.15 4.30 11.65
CA ARG A 23 2.48 4.09 13.06
C ARG A 23 3.74 3.24 13.26
N ARG A 24 3.87 2.16 12.51
CA ARG A 24 5.04 1.28 12.61
C ARG A 24 6.34 1.97 12.17
N LEU A 25 6.31 2.75 11.09
CA LEU A 25 7.46 3.53 10.65
C LEU A 25 7.88 4.56 11.69
N ALA A 26 6.93 5.29 12.26
CA ALA A 26 7.21 6.25 13.33
C ALA A 26 7.82 5.58 14.56
N LYS A 27 7.21 4.46 15.03
CA LYS A 27 7.74 3.67 16.17
C LYS A 27 9.13 3.09 15.88
N ALA A 28 9.44 2.79 14.62
CA ALA A 28 10.72 2.26 14.22
C ALA A 28 11.82 3.34 14.01
N GLY A 29 11.51 4.61 14.25
CA GLY A 29 12.48 5.70 14.33
C GLY A 29 12.78 6.44 13.04
N VAL A 30 11.83 6.48 12.08
CA VAL A 30 11.96 7.42 10.95
C VAL A 30 11.89 8.86 11.46
N SER A 31 12.58 9.77 10.79
CA SER A 31 12.57 11.19 11.15
C SER A 31 11.37 11.96 10.62
N GLY A 32 10.70 11.42 9.61
CA GLY A 32 9.51 12.03 9.05
C GLY A 32 8.59 11.05 8.35
N VAL A 33 7.27 11.30 8.45
CA VAL A 33 6.25 10.52 7.75
C VAL A 33 5.25 11.46 7.07
N VAL A 34 5.02 11.21 5.78
CA VAL A 34 4.00 11.90 5.00
C VAL A 34 2.83 10.96 4.75
N ILE A 35 1.65 11.40 5.13
CA ILE A 35 0.38 10.67 5.07
C ILE A 35 -0.42 11.22 3.89
N ASN A 36 -0.38 10.54 2.75
CA ASN A 36 -1.22 10.95 1.63
C ASN A 36 -2.64 10.41 1.79
N TYR A 37 -3.60 11.24 1.45
CA TYR A 37 -5.02 10.90 1.39
C TYR A 37 -5.71 11.55 0.20
N ARG A 38 -6.87 11.00 -0.22
CA ARG A 38 -7.73 11.61 -1.24
C ARG A 38 -8.95 12.29 -0.61
N ARG A 39 -9.66 11.60 0.30
CA ARG A 39 -10.93 12.07 0.91
C ARG A 39 -10.91 12.11 2.44
N SER A 40 -10.11 11.29 3.08
CA SER A 40 -10.07 11.08 4.54
C SER A 40 -9.21 12.13 5.24
N ALA A 41 -9.56 13.42 5.11
CA ALA A 41 -8.77 14.52 5.69
C ALA A 41 -8.70 14.43 7.21
N LYS A 42 -9.86 14.24 7.86
CA LYS A 42 -9.97 14.19 9.32
C LYS A 42 -9.10 13.09 9.94
N GLU A 43 -9.15 11.88 9.35
CA GLU A 43 -8.37 10.73 9.80
C GLU A 43 -6.88 10.94 9.56
N ALA A 44 -6.51 11.50 8.39
CA ALA A 44 -5.11 11.78 8.05
C ALA A 44 -4.49 12.84 8.96
N GLU A 45 -5.20 13.93 9.25
CA GLU A 45 -4.76 15.00 10.13
C GLU A 45 -4.67 14.51 11.59
N ALA A 46 -5.65 13.73 12.05
CA ALA A 46 -5.61 13.15 13.40
C ALA A 46 -4.41 12.21 13.57
N LEU A 47 -4.12 11.38 12.54
CA LEU A 47 -2.95 10.50 12.56
C LEU A 47 -1.64 11.31 12.50
N ALA A 48 -1.57 12.37 11.71
CA ALA A 48 -0.40 13.23 11.67
C ALA A 48 -0.11 13.85 13.07
N LEU A 49 -1.13 14.36 13.74
CA LEU A 49 -0.99 14.86 15.11
C LEU A 49 -0.57 13.78 16.12
N GLU A 50 -1.07 12.55 15.98
CA GLU A 50 -0.65 11.41 16.79
C GLU A 50 0.86 11.16 16.63
N ILE A 51 1.34 11.15 15.39
CA ILE A 51 2.75 10.90 15.06
C ILE A 51 3.65 12.05 15.54
N GLU A 52 3.20 13.30 15.44
CA GLU A 52 3.94 14.46 15.96
C GLU A 52 4.07 14.41 17.49
N ARG A 53 3.00 14.01 18.20
CA ARG A 53 3.07 13.81 19.68
C ARG A 53 4.04 12.71 20.07
N ALA A 54 4.29 11.75 19.20
CA ALA A 54 5.33 10.72 19.39
C ALA A 54 6.76 11.21 19.04
N GLY A 55 6.93 12.49 18.66
CA GLY A 55 8.23 13.11 18.37
C GLY A 55 8.72 12.91 16.94
N VAL A 56 7.90 12.42 16.03
CA VAL A 56 8.26 12.26 14.61
C VAL A 56 7.59 13.35 13.78
N LYS A 57 8.36 14.06 12.96
CA LYS A 57 7.81 15.06 12.05
C LYS A 57 6.81 14.41 11.09
N SER A 58 5.59 14.94 11.02
CA SER A 58 4.58 14.39 10.15
C SER A 58 3.87 15.43 9.30
N MET A 59 3.21 14.98 8.23
CA MET A 59 2.41 15.85 7.37
C MET A 59 1.29 15.03 6.72
N ALA A 60 0.05 15.47 6.89
CA ALA A 60 -1.06 15.02 6.07
C ALA A 60 -1.10 15.83 4.76
N ILE A 61 -1.19 15.17 3.61
CA ILE A 61 -1.23 15.83 2.31
C ILE A 61 -2.31 15.25 1.41
N GLN A 62 -3.21 16.10 0.96
CA GLN A 62 -4.25 15.74 0.00
C GLN A 62 -3.65 15.65 -1.40
N ALA A 63 -3.76 14.49 -2.04
CA ALA A 63 -3.48 14.33 -3.46
C ALA A 63 -4.22 13.09 -3.99
N ASP A 64 -4.86 13.22 -5.13
CA ASP A 64 -5.39 12.09 -5.89
C ASP A 64 -4.27 11.52 -6.77
N ILE A 65 -3.90 10.26 -6.53
CA ILE A 65 -2.83 9.61 -7.29
C ILE A 65 -3.21 9.29 -8.75
N GLN A 66 -4.48 9.45 -9.10
CA GLN A 66 -4.93 9.42 -10.50
C GLN A 66 -4.49 10.70 -11.26
N ASN A 67 -4.22 11.79 -10.55
CA ASN A 67 -3.82 13.06 -11.14
C ASN A 67 -2.30 13.28 -11.05
N ASP A 68 -1.62 13.21 -12.19
CA ASP A 68 -0.16 13.37 -12.28
C ASP A 68 0.33 14.71 -11.74
N GLY A 69 -0.42 15.79 -11.96
CA GLY A 69 -0.08 17.12 -11.46
C GLY A 69 -0.13 17.17 -9.93
N GLN A 70 -1.16 16.59 -9.30
CA GLN A 70 -1.25 16.51 -7.84
C GLN A 70 -0.14 15.64 -7.25
N VAL A 71 0.20 14.52 -7.89
CA VAL A 71 1.32 13.67 -7.46
C VAL A 71 2.65 14.44 -7.51
N LYS A 72 2.93 15.14 -8.60
CA LYS A 72 4.14 15.98 -8.73
C LYS A 72 4.19 17.08 -7.67
N SER A 73 3.07 17.75 -7.41
CA SER A 73 2.96 18.80 -6.38
C SER A 73 3.18 18.22 -4.98
N MET A 74 2.65 17.04 -4.68
CA MET A 74 2.89 16.32 -3.43
C MET A 74 4.38 16.04 -3.22
N ILE A 75 5.07 15.49 -4.22
CA ILE A 75 6.50 15.20 -4.13
C ILE A 75 7.34 16.49 -4.02
N ALA A 76 6.96 17.55 -4.73
CA ALA A 76 7.62 18.85 -4.60
C ALA A 76 7.48 19.43 -3.17
N LYS A 77 6.29 19.31 -2.56
CA LYS A 77 6.07 19.72 -1.18
C LYS A 77 6.88 18.89 -0.19
N ILE A 78 6.97 17.57 -0.37
CA ILE A 78 7.82 16.70 0.45
C ILE A 78 9.29 17.16 0.36
N ARG A 79 9.78 17.43 -0.85
CA ARG A 79 11.13 17.95 -1.04
C ARG A 79 11.36 19.28 -0.32
N ALA A 80 10.40 20.20 -0.39
CA ALA A 80 10.51 21.53 0.26
C ALA A 80 10.52 21.41 1.80
N ASP A 81 9.64 20.59 2.38
CA ASP A 81 9.41 20.54 3.82
C ASP A 81 10.37 19.57 4.55
N PHE A 82 10.79 18.48 3.89
CA PHE A 82 11.63 17.43 4.47
C PHE A 82 13.03 17.35 3.86
N GLY A 83 13.25 17.94 2.69
CA GLY A 83 14.54 17.92 1.97
C GLY A 83 14.87 16.58 1.31
N ARG A 84 14.16 15.50 1.66
CA ARG A 84 14.44 14.12 1.24
C ARG A 84 13.19 13.25 1.17
N LEU A 85 13.30 12.13 0.48
CA LEU A 85 12.36 11.00 0.55
C LEU A 85 13.17 9.71 0.40
N ASP A 86 12.98 8.79 1.33
CA ASP A 86 13.73 7.54 1.40
C ASP A 86 12.86 6.31 1.18
N ILE A 87 11.61 6.39 1.59
CA ILE A 87 10.67 5.27 1.57
C ILE A 87 9.37 5.72 0.93
N LEU A 88 8.93 5.00 -0.10
CA LEU A 88 7.61 5.14 -0.68
C LEU A 88 6.82 3.86 -0.47
N VAL A 89 5.69 3.93 0.23
CA VAL A 89 4.73 2.82 0.33
C VAL A 89 3.51 3.15 -0.52
N ASN A 90 3.38 2.49 -1.67
CA ASN A 90 2.22 2.55 -2.54
C ASN A 90 1.12 1.63 -1.99
N ASN A 91 0.32 2.15 -1.06
CA ASN A 91 -0.77 1.43 -0.41
C ASN A 91 -2.15 1.85 -0.92
N ALA A 92 -2.32 3.05 -1.46
CA ALA A 92 -3.60 3.50 -1.99
C ALA A 92 -4.15 2.54 -3.04
N GLY A 93 -5.43 2.21 -2.95
CA GLY A 93 -6.09 1.30 -3.86
C GLY A 93 -7.61 1.44 -3.80
N VAL A 94 -8.27 0.95 -4.85
CA VAL A 94 -9.74 0.87 -4.94
C VAL A 94 -10.15 -0.48 -5.49
N THR A 95 -11.38 -0.90 -5.17
CA THR A 95 -12.06 -2.01 -5.84
C THR A 95 -13.53 -1.68 -6.04
N HIS A 96 -14.15 -2.40 -6.96
CA HIS A 96 -15.59 -2.56 -7.08
C HIS A 96 -15.92 -4.03 -6.79
N TRP A 97 -16.87 -4.25 -5.89
CA TRP A 97 -17.27 -5.58 -5.44
C TRP A 97 -18.24 -6.20 -6.44
N VAL A 98 -17.69 -6.75 -7.53
CA VAL A 98 -18.45 -7.41 -8.59
C VAL A 98 -18.13 -8.90 -8.55
N LYS A 99 -19.17 -9.75 -8.58
CA LYS A 99 -18.99 -11.21 -8.61
C LYS A 99 -18.20 -11.60 -9.85
N VAL A 100 -17.27 -12.54 -9.72
CA VAL A 100 -16.43 -13.02 -10.83
C VAL A 100 -17.26 -13.57 -12.01
N SER A 101 -18.44 -14.13 -11.72
CA SER A 101 -19.37 -14.64 -12.76
C SER A 101 -20.17 -13.56 -13.48
N ASP A 102 -20.17 -12.32 -13.00
CA ASP A 102 -20.95 -11.22 -13.59
C ASP A 102 -20.04 -10.32 -14.43
N LEU A 103 -19.75 -10.76 -15.66
CA LEU A 103 -18.85 -10.05 -16.55
C LEU A 103 -19.45 -8.73 -17.05
N GLU A 104 -20.76 -8.66 -17.23
CA GLU A 104 -21.45 -7.46 -17.73
C GLU A 104 -21.43 -6.31 -16.70
N ALA A 105 -21.41 -6.62 -15.41
CA ALA A 105 -21.28 -5.60 -14.36
C ALA A 105 -19.89 -4.98 -14.29
N LEU A 106 -18.87 -5.57 -14.92
CA LEU A 106 -17.52 -5.03 -15.03
C LEU A 106 -17.38 -4.11 -16.24
N THR A 107 -17.98 -2.94 -16.17
CA THR A 107 -17.92 -1.92 -17.24
C THR A 107 -16.49 -1.39 -17.45
N ASP A 108 -16.23 -0.83 -18.66
CA ASP A 108 -14.95 -0.17 -18.96
C ASP A 108 -14.59 0.92 -17.94
N ALA A 109 -15.57 1.68 -17.46
CA ALA A 109 -15.36 2.71 -16.44
C ALA A 109 -14.82 2.12 -15.11
N ILE A 110 -15.30 0.95 -14.69
CA ILE A 110 -14.81 0.24 -13.51
C ILE A 110 -13.38 -0.25 -13.75
N TRP A 111 -13.09 -0.82 -14.92
CA TRP A 111 -11.75 -1.23 -15.32
C TRP A 111 -10.78 -0.05 -15.31
N ASP A 112 -11.16 1.06 -15.92
CA ASP A 112 -10.34 2.26 -16.01
C ASP A 112 -10.02 2.83 -14.63
N GLU A 113 -11.00 2.96 -13.72
CA GLU A 113 -10.76 3.44 -12.36
C GLU A 113 -9.82 2.50 -11.60
N ILE A 114 -10.07 1.18 -11.65
CA ILE A 114 -9.26 0.21 -10.92
C ILE A 114 -7.81 0.21 -11.42
N LEU A 115 -7.59 0.21 -12.73
CA LEU A 115 -6.24 0.25 -13.30
C LEU A 115 -5.56 1.59 -13.06
N ASP A 116 -6.31 2.69 -13.17
CA ASP A 116 -5.75 4.03 -13.01
C ASP A 116 -5.27 4.28 -11.58
N VAL A 117 -6.00 3.83 -10.57
CA VAL A 117 -5.59 3.95 -9.17
C VAL A 117 -4.52 2.91 -8.81
N ASN A 118 -4.82 1.62 -8.98
CA ASN A 118 -3.99 0.56 -8.41
C ASN A 118 -2.66 0.35 -9.15
N VAL A 119 -2.60 0.68 -10.45
CA VAL A 119 -1.40 0.47 -11.28
C VAL A 119 -0.75 1.78 -11.66
N LYS A 120 -1.47 2.64 -12.42
CA LYS A 120 -0.90 3.90 -12.90
C LYS A 120 -0.63 4.87 -11.75
N GLY A 121 -1.48 4.89 -10.70
CA GLY A 121 -1.27 5.73 -9.52
C GLY A 121 0.03 5.37 -8.79
N ALA A 122 0.28 4.08 -8.56
CA ALA A 122 1.54 3.60 -7.98
C ALA A 122 2.75 3.96 -8.87
N PHE A 123 2.62 3.80 -10.19
CA PHE A 123 3.65 4.20 -11.15
C PHE A 123 3.91 5.70 -11.14
N ARG A 124 2.86 6.56 -11.11
CA ARG A 124 3.01 8.02 -11.03
C ARG A 124 3.76 8.44 -9.78
N CYS A 125 3.43 7.85 -8.63
CA CYS A 125 4.12 8.10 -7.36
C CYS A 125 5.59 7.66 -7.44
N ALA A 126 5.88 6.45 -7.93
CA ALA A 126 7.24 5.95 -8.11
C ALA A 126 8.06 6.86 -9.04
N ARG A 127 7.51 7.21 -10.21
CA ARG A 127 8.17 8.09 -11.20
C ARG A 127 8.46 9.48 -10.62
N ALA A 128 7.49 10.10 -9.94
CA ALA A 128 7.68 11.43 -9.38
C ALA A 128 8.70 11.43 -8.24
N ALA A 129 8.76 10.36 -7.44
CA ALA A 129 9.65 10.21 -6.31
C ALA A 129 11.06 9.72 -6.70
N ALA A 130 11.25 9.17 -7.90
CA ALA A 130 12.45 8.45 -8.30
C ALA A 130 13.75 9.20 -7.96
N LYS A 131 13.88 10.46 -8.37
CA LYS A 131 15.11 11.26 -8.12
C LYS A 131 15.42 11.45 -6.63
N LEU A 132 14.40 11.63 -5.79
CA LEU A 132 14.59 11.76 -4.34
C LEU A 132 14.97 10.41 -3.72
N LEU A 133 14.36 9.33 -4.16
CA LEU A 133 14.69 7.98 -3.71
C LEU A 133 16.11 7.59 -4.13
N GLU A 134 16.50 7.84 -5.39
CA GLU A 134 17.83 7.56 -5.91
C GLU A 134 18.93 8.33 -5.15
N ALA A 135 18.70 9.61 -4.85
CA ALA A 135 19.64 10.43 -4.10
C ALA A 135 19.90 9.92 -2.69
N ASN A 136 18.96 9.15 -2.13
CA ASN A 136 19.02 8.67 -0.74
C ASN A 136 19.18 7.15 -0.62
N SER A 137 19.44 6.43 -1.72
CA SER A 137 19.45 4.96 -1.77
C SER A 137 18.19 4.38 -1.14
N GLY A 138 17.06 4.83 -1.67
CA GLY A 138 15.73 4.62 -1.08
C GLY A 138 15.10 3.27 -1.40
N MET A 139 13.84 3.15 -1.03
CA MET A 139 13.05 1.94 -1.26
C MET A 139 11.59 2.24 -1.59
N ILE A 140 11.01 1.41 -2.45
CA ILE A 140 9.58 1.36 -2.73
C ILE A 140 9.01 0.03 -2.24
N VAL A 141 7.88 0.07 -1.54
CA VAL A 141 7.05 -1.11 -1.26
C VAL A 141 5.67 -0.90 -1.85
N ASN A 142 5.29 -1.76 -2.78
CA ASN A 142 3.96 -1.78 -3.36
C ASN A 142 3.05 -2.73 -2.56
N VAL A 143 1.81 -2.32 -2.28
CA VAL A 143 0.82 -3.16 -1.62
C VAL A 143 -0.13 -3.73 -2.67
N SER A 144 0.15 -4.97 -3.06
CA SER A 144 -0.71 -5.76 -3.96
C SER A 144 -1.84 -6.44 -3.18
N SER A 145 -2.13 -7.68 -3.49
CA SER A 145 -3.13 -8.53 -2.85
C SER A 145 -2.88 -9.99 -3.22
N ILE A 146 -3.37 -10.90 -2.37
CA ILE A 146 -3.47 -12.32 -2.70
C ILE A 146 -4.28 -12.55 -4.00
N SER A 147 -5.25 -11.68 -4.29
CA SER A 147 -6.04 -11.70 -5.53
C SER A 147 -5.21 -11.46 -6.79
N GLY A 148 -4.00 -10.92 -6.66
CA GLY A 148 -3.05 -10.78 -7.78
C GLY A 148 -2.10 -11.97 -7.91
N VAL A 149 -2.13 -12.91 -6.98
CA VAL A 149 -1.27 -14.12 -6.94
C VAL A 149 -2.07 -15.38 -7.27
N LEU A 150 -3.21 -15.55 -6.61
CA LEU A 150 -4.10 -16.68 -6.81
C LEU A 150 -5.17 -16.36 -7.87
N SER A 151 -5.78 -17.42 -8.39
CA SER A 151 -6.98 -17.29 -9.24
C SER A 151 -8.06 -16.46 -8.56
N PRO A 152 -8.90 -15.76 -9.34
CA PRO A 152 -9.92 -14.88 -8.80
C PRO A 152 -10.77 -15.62 -7.76
N SER A 153 -10.71 -15.14 -6.53
CA SER A 153 -11.58 -15.61 -5.46
C SER A 153 -12.91 -14.87 -5.51
N THR A 154 -13.90 -15.40 -4.82
CA THR A 154 -15.21 -14.76 -4.64
C THR A 154 -15.13 -13.43 -3.86
N MET A 155 -13.94 -13.01 -3.43
CA MET A 155 -13.72 -11.90 -2.47
C MET A 155 -13.36 -10.56 -3.13
N SER A 156 -13.20 -10.51 -4.47
CA SER A 156 -12.96 -9.25 -5.19
C SER A 156 -13.31 -9.39 -6.67
N SER A 157 -13.36 -8.29 -7.41
CA SER A 157 -13.65 -8.32 -8.84
C SER A 157 -12.45 -8.83 -9.67
N LEU A 158 -12.76 -9.34 -10.85
CA LEU A 158 -11.77 -9.76 -11.85
C LEU A 158 -10.79 -8.62 -12.18
N ALA A 159 -11.31 -7.40 -12.35
CA ALA A 159 -10.52 -6.21 -12.65
C ALA A 159 -9.53 -5.88 -11.51
N TYR A 160 -9.95 -6.04 -10.24
CA TYR A 160 -9.07 -5.82 -9.10
C TYR A 160 -7.93 -6.83 -9.06
N GLY A 161 -8.23 -8.14 -9.18
CA GLY A 161 -7.21 -9.19 -9.22
C GLY A 161 -6.19 -8.94 -10.32
N THR A 162 -6.68 -8.62 -11.54
CA THR A 162 -5.84 -8.28 -12.68
C THR A 162 -4.94 -7.07 -12.40
N ALA A 163 -5.49 -5.99 -11.81
CA ALA A 163 -4.69 -4.81 -11.46
C ALA A 163 -3.63 -5.13 -10.39
N LYS A 164 -3.95 -5.98 -9.41
CA LYS A 164 -3.00 -6.39 -8.38
C LYS A 164 -1.90 -7.32 -8.93
N ALA A 165 -2.21 -8.17 -9.89
CA ALA A 165 -1.21 -8.94 -10.65
C ALA A 165 -0.31 -8.01 -11.49
N ALA A 166 -0.90 -7.02 -12.16
CA ALA A 166 -0.14 -6.02 -12.90
C ALA A 166 0.79 -5.21 -11.99
N LEU A 167 0.39 -4.88 -10.76
CA LEU A 167 1.23 -4.20 -9.78
C LEU A 167 2.42 -5.06 -9.32
N ILE A 168 2.23 -6.38 -9.19
CA ILE A 168 3.33 -7.33 -8.94
C ILE A 168 4.34 -7.30 -10.10
N HIS A 169 3.86 -7.30 -11.35
CA HIS A 169 4.75 -7.21 -12.51
C HIS A 169 5.44 -5.85 -12.60
N LEU A 170 4.72 -4.75 -12.36
CA LEU A 170 5.27 -3.40 -12.30
C LEU A 170 6.39 -3.29 -11.24
N THR A 171 6.25 -3.96 -10.11
CA THR A 171 7.29 -4.03 -9.07
C THR A 171 8.62 -4.54 -9.63
N LYS A 172 8.59 -5.63 -10.42
CA LYS A 172 9.77 -6.21 -11.06
C LYS A 172 10.41 -5.24 -12.07
N GLY A 173 9.58 -4.58 -12.89
CA GLY A 173 10.04 -3.58 -13.84
C GLY A 173 10.71 -2.38 -13.17
N LEU A 174 10.08 -1.85 -12.11
CA LEU A 174 10.64 -0.74 -11.33
C LEU A 174 11.93 -1.14 -10.60
N ALA A 175 12.03 -2.38 -10.10
CA ALA A 175 13.24 -2.88 -9.45
C ALA A 175 14.44 -2.86 -10.41
N VAL A 176 14.24 -3.23 -11.67
CA VAL A 176 15.29 -3.17 -12.71
C VAL A 176 15.58 -1.71 -13.09
N ALA A 177 14.54 -0.91 -13.31
CA ALA A 177 14.67 0.46 -13.81
C ALA A 177 15.35 1.42 -12.83
N LEU A 178 15.20 1.18 -11.51
CA LEU A 178 15.74 2.05 -10.46
C LEU A 178 16.99 1.50 -9.76
N ALA A 179 17.41 0.28 -10.14
CA ALA A 179 18.67 -0.29 -9.67
C ALA A 179 19.87 0.52 -10.19
N PRO A 180 21.01 0.57 -9.44
CA PRO A 180 21.23 -0.06 -8.13
C PRO A 180 20.82 0.83 -6.94
N ARG A 181 20.24 1.99 -7.18
CA ARG A 181 20.01 3.01 -6.15
C ARG A 181 18.75 2.78 -5.33
N VAL A 182 17.71 2.19 -5.91
CA VAL A 182 16.42 2.00 -5.23
C VAL A 182 16.02 0.55 -5.30
N ARG A 183 15.70 -0.04 -4.15
CA ARG A 183 15.07 -1.36 -4.08
C ARG A 183 13.55 -1.21 -4.22
N VAL A 184 12.92 -2.11 -4.94
CA VAL A 184 11.46 -2.10 -5.12
C VAL A 184 10.93 -3.50 -4.85
N ASN A 185 10.08 -3.65 -3.83
CA ASN A 185 9.44 -4.92 -3.49
C ASN A 185 7.93 -4.75 -3.32
N CYS A 186 7.26 -5.85 -3.15
CA CYS A 186 5.81 -5.93 -3.03
C CYS A 186 5.41 -6.77 -1.81
N VAL A 187 4.30 -6.43 -1.18
CA VAL A 187 3.55 -7.34 -0.31
C VAL A 187 2.23 -7.69 -0.95
N ALA A 188 1.77 -8.93 -0.77
CA ALA A 188 0.48 -9.42 -1.24
C ALA A 188 -0.33 -9.93 -0.04
N PRO A 189 -1.08 -9.05 0.66
CA PRO A 189 -1.91 -9.43 1.78
C PRO A 189 -3.11 -10.26 1.32
N ALA A 190 -3.54 -11.19 2.18
CA ALA A 190 -4.86 -11.78 2.12
C ALA A 190 -5.90 -10.91 2.84
N PHE A 191 -7.05 -11.49 3.18
CA PHE A 191 -8.11 -10.79 3.89
C PHE A 191 -7.57 -10.19 5.19
N THR A 192 -7.70 -8.88 5.30
CA THR A 192 -7.18 -8.12 6.43
C THR A 192 -8.32 -7.33 7.06
N ASP A 193 -8.44 -7.40 8.38
CA ASP A 193 -9.45 -6.68 9.16
C ASP A 193 -9.24 -5.17 9.05
N THR A 194 -10.01 -4.53 8.18
CA THR A 194 -9.91 -3.08 7.91
C THR A 194 -11.29 -2.45 7.82
N PRO A 195 -11.42 -1.13 8.11
CA PRO A 195 -12.67 -0.40 7.89
C PRO A 195 -13.21 -0.50 6.47
N TRP A 196 -12.34 -0.73 5.48
CA TRP A 196 -12.73 -0.95 4.10
C TRP A 196 -13.54 -2.25 3.92
N MET A 197 -13.13 -3.32 4.60
CA MET A 197 -13.80 -4.61 4.56
C MET A 197 -15.09 -4.58 5.39
N SER A 198 -15.05 -4.08 6.63
CA SER A 198 -16.25 -3.99 7.48
C SER A 198 -17.29 -3.05 6.85
N GLY A 199 -16.89 -1.97 6.20
CA GLY A 199 -17.79 -1.07 5.47
C GLY A 199 -18.49 -1.73 4.28
N HIS A 200 -17.85 -2.72 3.61
CA HIS A 200 -18.47 -3.47 2.52
C HIS A 200 -19.47 -4.51 3.02
N TYR A 201 -19.11 -5.30 4.04
CA TYR A 201 -19.94 -6.42 4.50
C TYR A 201 -21.00 -6.00 5.51
N GLY A 202 -20.85 -4.82 6.16
CA GLY A 202 -21.82 -4.31 7.13
C GLY A 202 -22.11 -5.32 8.24
N GLU A 203 -23.39 -5.59 8.51
CA GLU A 203 -23.83 -6.51 9.56
C GLU A 203 -23.37 -7.97 9.36
N LYS A 204 -22.99 -8.34 8.14
CA LYS A 204 -22.50 -9.71 7.85
C LYS A 204 -21.01 -9.87 8.11
N TYR A 205 -20.33 -8.82 8.54
CA TYR A 205 -18.87 -8.80 8.63
C TYR A 205 -18.32 -9.90 9.54
N GLU A 206 -18.87 -10.06 10.74
CA GLU A 206 -18.44 -11.09 11.69
C GLU A 206 -18.58 -12.50 11.13
N GLN A 207 -19.71 -12.79 10.47
CA GLN A 207 -19.94 -14.08 9.83
C GLN A 207 -18.93 -14.33 8.70
N VAL A 208 -18.61 -13.29 7.92
CA VAL A 208 -17.60 -13.39 6.85
C VAL A 208 -16.21 -13.64 7.41
N ILE A 209 -15.83 -12.98 8.51
CA ILE A 209 -14.55 -13.23 9.21
C ILE A 209 -14.46 -14.68 9.67
N GLU A 210 -15.50 -15.19 10.33
CA GLU A 210 -15.53 -16.56 10.84
C GLU A 210 -15.36 -17.58 9.70
N GLN A 211 -16.13 -17.43 8.62
CA GLN A 211 -16.03 -18.29 7.45
C GLN A 211 -14.67 -18.19 6.76
N ALA A 212 -14.13 -16.99 6.59
CA ALA A 212 -12.83 -16.79 5.99
C ALA A 212 -11.73 -17.42 6.85
N SER A 213 -11.76 -17.21 8.17
CA SER A 213 -10.77 -17.71 9.12
C SER A 213 -10.60 -19.22 9.07
N ALA A 214 -11.68 -19.95 8.87
CA ALA A 214 -11.67 -21.42 8.77
C ALA A 214 -10.85 -21.94 7.56
N GLY A 215 -10.72 -21.13 6.50
CA GLY A 215 -9.92 -21.46 5.30
C GLY A 215 -8.42 -21.19 5.43
N TYR A 216 -7.98 -20.56 6.51
CA TYR A 216 -6.57 -20.23 6.72
C TYR A 216 -5.88 -21.28 7.60
N PRO A 217 -4.68 -21.77 7.25
CA PRO A 217 -3.88 -22.60 8.17
C PRO A 217 -3.66 -21.95 9.55
N LEU A 218 -3.51 -20.61 9.62
CA LEU A 218 -3.40 -19.90 10.89
C LEU A 218 -4.77 -19.63 11.57
N GLN A 219 -5.88 -20.11 11.00
CA GLN A 219 -7.24 -20.08 11.53
C GLN A 219 -7.75 -18.68 11.94
N ARG A 220 -7.26 -17.65 11.29
CA ARG A 220 -7.69 -16.26 11.45
C ARG A 220 -7.31 -15.42 10.25
N ILE A 221 -8.00 -14.31 10.08
CA ILE A 221 -7.58 -13.26 9.14
C ILE A 221 -6.47 -12.41 9.74
N ALA A 222 -5.77 -11.66 8.90
CA ALA A 222 -4.72 -10.73 9.34
C ALA A 222 -5.33 -9.43 9.91
N ILE A 223 -4.61 -8.78 10.82
CA ILE A 223 -4.85 -7.40 11.22
C ILE A 223 -3.90 -6.45 10.48
N PRO A 224 -4.25 -5.15 10.32
CA PRO A 224 -3.43 -4.17 9.60
C PRO A 224 -1.98 -4.08 10.09
N ASP A 225 -1.78 -4.23 11.39
CA ASP A 225 -0.46 -4.13 12.00
C ASP A 225 0.49 -5.28 11.58
N GLU A 226 -0.04 -6.46 11.31
CA GLU A 226 0.76 -7.60 10.81
C GLU A 226 1.24 -7.36 9.38
N ILE A 227 0.37 -6.81 8.52
CA ILE A 227 0.78 -6.42 7.16
C ILE A 227 1.82 -5.29 7.21
N ALA A 228 1.62 -4.32 8.09
CA ALA A 228 2.60 -3.25 8.32
C ALA A 228 3.94 -3.79 8.84
N GLY A 229 3.92 -4.85 9.66
CA GLY A 229 5.10 -5.56 10.09
C GLY A 229 5.88 -6.20 8.93
N ALA A 230 5.18 -6.85 8.02
CA ALA A 230 5.77 -7.44 6.81
C ALA A 230 6.39 -6.36 5.89
N ILE A 231 5.69 -5.23 5.71
CA ILE A 231 6.21 -4.07 4.96
C ILE A 231 7.48 -3.54 5.61
N LEU A 232 7.48 -3.34 6.93
CA LEU A 232 8.66 -2.90 7.67
C LEU A 232 9.81 -3.89 7.54
N GLY A 233 9.54 -5.20 7.59
CA GLY A 233 10.52 -6.25 7.37
C GLY A 233 11.20 -6.15 6.00
N LEU A 234 10.46 -5.87 4.92
CA LEU A 234 11.06 -5.62 3.60
C LEU A 234 11.90 -4.33 3.57
N ILE A 235 11.53 -3.32 4.33
CA ILE A 235 12.27 -2.05 4.40
C ILE A 235 13.59 -2.24 5.14
N THR A 236 13.57 -2.87 6.31
CA THR A 236 14.72 -2.99 7.22
C THR A 236 15.55 -4.24 7.01
N GLY A 237 14.92 -5.33 6.54
CA GLY A 237 15.57 -6.62 6.32
C GLY A 237 16.20 -6.74 4.93
N GLY A 238 17.47 -7.07 4.86
CA GLY A 238 18.16 -7.53 3.67
C GLY A 238 18.31 -6.50 2.52
N ASP A 239 19.48 -5.88 2.41
CA ASP A 239 19.73 -4.89 1.35
C ASP A 239 19.93 -5.54 -0.05
N PHE A 240 19.93 -6.88 -0.13
CA PHE A 240 20.05 -7.63 -1.38
C PHE A 240 18.72 -8.18 -1.90
N VAL A 241 17.58 -7.68 -1.37
CA VAL A 241 16.23 -8.08 -1.78
C VAL A 241 15.58 -6.97 -2.60
N THR A 242 15.34 -7.24 -3.89
CA THR A 242 14.60 -6.35 -4.81
C THR A 242 13.80 -7.17 -5.82
N GLY A 243 12.69 -6.64 -6.33
CA GLY A 243 11.80 -7.29 -7.28
C GLY A 243 10.94 -8.41 -6.69
N GLN A 244 10.97 -8.61 -5.37
CA GLN A 244 10.28 -9.73 -4.73
C GLN A 244 8.86 -9.37 -4.30
N THR A 245 8.01 -10.40 -4.23
CA THR A 245 6.67 -10.30 -3.66
C THR A 245 6.57 -11.22 -2.44
N LEU A 246 6.34 -10.61 -1.28
CA LEU A 246 6.08 -11.33 -0.04
C LEU A 246 4.57 -11.54 0.11
N ILE A 247 4.15 -12.79 0.05
CA ILE A 247 2.76 -13.17 0.31
C ILE A 247 2.55 -13.19 1.83
N VAL A 248 1.50 -12.49 2.30
CA VAL A 248 1.16 -12.36 3.73
C VAL A 248 -0.28 -12.80 3.90
N ASP A 249 -0.49 -14.11 3.96
CA ASP A 249 -1.79 -14.74 3.76
C ASP A 249 -2.17 -15.81 4.79
N GLY A 250 -1.41 -15.97 5.87
CA GLY A 250 -1.68 -16.98 6.89
C GLY A 250 -1.68 -18.42 6.37
N GLY A 251 -1.05 -18.66 5.21
CA GLY A 251 -0.94 -19.96 4.56
C GLY A 251 -2.07 -20.27 3.58
N LEU A 252 -2.99 -19.33 3.31
CA LEU A 252 -4.14 -19.54 2.41
C LEU A 252 -3.72 -20.06 1.03
N SER A 253 -2.59 -19.60 0.49
CA SER A 253 -2.10 -20.03 -0.83
C SER A 253 -1.49 -21.43 -0.87
N LEU A 254 -1.40 -22.10 0.28
CA LEU A 254 -0.83 -23.46 0.42
C LEU A 254 -1.91 -24.54 0.61
N SER A 255 -3.17 -24.12 0.83
CA SER A 255 -4.30 -25.00 1.11
C SER A 255 -5.17 -25.25 -0.13
#